data_0a9cc40d211d1931f0a7b0db20a10246
#
_entry.id   0a9cc40d211d1931f0a7b0db20a10246
#
_cell.length_a   1.000
_cell.length_b   1.000
_cell.length_c   1.000
_cell.angle_alpha   90.00
_cell.angle_beta   90.00
_cell.angle_gamma   90.00
#
_symmetry.space_group_name_H-M   'P 1'
#
loop_
_entity.id
_entity.type
_entity.pdbx_description
1 polymer ?
#
loop_
_entity_poly.entity_id
_entity_poly.type
_entity_poly.pdbx_seq_one_letter_code
_entity_poly.pdbx_strand_id
1 'polypeptide(L)'
;ELAGAEHLRVAFGGGTQGECFVEPTVVDDVDRDSRLFQEEIFGPILSVTTFTGTEEAIALANDSIYGLAASVYTSHLNHAIRLSREIRAGVVTVNCFGEGDITTPFGGYKASGFGGRDKSIWAHDQYTEIKTIWIDVPDVSAN
;
A
#
# COMPACT_ATOMS: atom_id res chain seq x y z
N GLU A 1 -10.10 -19.04 12.54
CA GLU A 1 -9.02 -20.00 12.94
C GLU A 1 -7.73 -19.28 13.37
N LEU A 2 -7.27 -18.25 12.65
CA LEU A 2 -6.02 -17.51 12.98
C LEU A 2 -6.09 -16.80 14.33
N ALA A 3 -7.17 -16.08 14.61
CA ALA A 3 -7.34 -15.35 15.87
C ALA A 3 -7.38 -16.25 17.10
N GLY A 4 -7.90 -17.47 16.98
CA GLY A 4 -7.94 -18.45 18.07
C GLY A 4 -6.59 -19.09 18.38
N ALA A 5 -5.69 -19.15 17.40
CA ALA A 5 -4.36 -19.77 17.56
C ALA A 5 -3.33 -18.84 18.21
N GLU A 6 -3.52 -17.52 18.13
CA GLU A 6 -2.54 -16.53 18.57
C GLU A 6 -2.96 -15.75 19.84
N HIS A 7 -4.00 -16.19 20.57
CA HIS A 7 -4.54 -15.50 21.75
C HIS A 7 -4.94 -14.03 21.49
N LEU A 8 -5.38 -13.71 20.29
CA LEU A 8 -5.73 -12.37 19.87
C LEU A 8 -7.08 -11.93 20.44
N ARG A 9 -7.18 -10.64 20.73
CA ARG A 9 -8.40 -10.03 21.24
C ARG A 9 -9.34 -9.67 20.10
N VAL A 10 -10.41 -10.46 19.92
CA VAL A 10 -11.52 -10.10 19.03
C VAL A 10 -12.38 -9.05 19.75
N ALA A 11 -12.32 -7.80 19.29
CA ALA A 11 -13.09 -6.70 19.86
C ALA A 11 -14.53 -6.65 19.32
N PHE A 12 -14.76 -7.12 18.11
CA PHE A 12 -16.07 -7.15 17.45
C PHE A 12 -16.12 -8.28 16.41
N GLY A 13 -17.29 -8.91 16.23
CA GLY A 13 -17.52 -9.95 15.23
C GLY A 13 -16.84 -11.28 15.60
N GLY A 14 -16.27 -11.93 14.62
CA GLY A 14 -15.55 -13.22 14.77
C GLY A 14 -16.42 -14.43 14.49
N GLY A 15 -17.68 -14.24 14.15
CA GLY A 15 -18.61 -15.33 13.80
C GLY A 15 -18.60 -15.65 12.30
N THR A 16 -19.26 -16.77 11.98
CA THR A 16 -19.54 -17.18 10.62
C THR A 16 -21.02 -17.45 10.44
N GLN A 17 -21.56 -17.14 9.26
CA GLN A 17 -22.93 -17.47 8.89
C GLN A 17 -22.91 -18.45 7.71
N GLY A 18 -23.31 -19.70 7.97
CA GLY A 18 -23.18 -20.77 6.99
C GLY A 18 -21.69 -21.10 6.69
N GLU A 19 -21.43 -21.62 5.51
CA GLU A 19 -20.10 -22.11 5.13
C GLU A 19 -19.18 -21.02 4.52
N CYS A 20 -19.75 -19.93 4.00
CA CYS A 20 -19.02 -18.97 3.16
C CYS A 20 -19.02 -17.51 3.67
N PHE A 21 -19.82 -17.19 4.67
CA PHE A 21 -19.93 -15.81 5.15
C PHE A 21 -19.21 -15.64 6.48
N VAL A 22 -18.30 -14.68 6.50
CA VAL A 22 -17.58 -14.24 7.71
C VAL A 22 -18.15 -12.89 8.14
N GLU A 23 -18.44 -12.74 9.42
CA GLU A 23 -18.90 -11.48 9.97
C GLU A 23 -17.79 -10.43 9.90
N PRO A 24 -18.13 -9.13 9.67
CA PRO A 24 -17.16 -8.05 9.86
C PRO A 24 -16.52 -8.16 11.26
N THR A 25 -15.20 -8.22 11.29
CA THR A 25 -14.45 -8.56 12.50
C THR A 25 -13.39 -7.52 12.77
N VAL A 26 -13.25 -7.10 14.02
CA VAL A 26 -12.16 -6.24 14.48
C VAL A 26 -11.33 -7.02 15.50
N VAL A 27 -10.04 -7.12 15.22
CA VAL A 27 -9.04 -7.71 16.12
C VAL A 27 -8.17 -6.59 16.66
N ASP A 28 -8.12 -6.48 17.97
CA ASP A 28 -7.39 -5.43 18.69
C ASP A 28 -6.10 -5.98 19.31
N ASP A 29 -5.18 -5.08 19.65
CA ASP A 29 -3.86 -5.39 20.22
C ASP A 29 -3.07 -6.41 19.37
N VAL A 30 -3.14 -6.27 18.05
CA VAL A 30 -2.43 -7.16 17.13
C VAL A 30 -0.94 -6.93 17.22
N ASP A 31 -0.20 -7.99 17.57
CA ASP A 31 1.25 -7.97 17.62
C ASP A 31 1.85 -7.82 16.22
N ARG A 32 2.93 -7.04 16.10
CA ARG A 32 3.63 -6.77 14.84
C ARG A 32 4.21 -8.03 14.19
N ASP A 33 4.54 -9.06 14.98
CA ASP A 33 5.09 -10.32 14.47
C ASP A 33 4.00 -11.35 14.14
N SER A 34 2.72 -11.01 14.36
CA SER A 34 1.60 -11.90 14.05
C SER A 34 1.29 -11.93 12.55
N ARG A 35 0.69 -13.02 12.10
CA ARG A 35 0.22 -13.14 10.72
C ARG A 35 -0.87 -12.11 10.38
N LEU A 36 -1.69 -11.71 11.36
CA LEU A 36 -2.72 -10.69 11.15
C LEU A 36 -2.16 -9.28 10.91
N PHE A 37 -0.92 -9.03 11.32
CA PHE A 37 -0.21 -7.79 11.01
C PHE A 37 0.56 -7.89 9.70
N GLN A 38 1.21 -9.02 9.44
CA GLN A 38 2.17 -9.19 8.35
C GLN A 38 1.55 -9.69 7.04
N GLU A 39 0.41 -10.38 7.09
CA GLU A 39 -0.21 -10.99 5.92
C GLU A 39 -1.52 -10.28 5.54
N GLU A 40 -1.83 -10.23 4.25
CA GLU A 40 -3.10 -9.74 3.75
C GLU A 40 -4.18 -10.82 3.91
N ILE A 41 -5.25 -10.53 4.69
CA ILE A 41 -6.27 -11.54 5.02
C ILE A 41 -7.30 -11.73 3.89
N PHE A 42 -7.48 -10.74 3.03
CA PHE A 42 -8.49 -10.75 1.95
C PHE A 42 -9.91 -11.09 2.41
N GLY A 43 -10.34 -10.46 3.51
CA GLY A 43 -11.66 -10.68 4.11
C GLY A 43 -12.13 -9.48 4.95
N PRO A 44 -13.34 -9.53 5.52
CA PRO A 44 -13.91 -8.42 6.28
C PRO A 44 -13.31 -8.35 7.70
N ILE A 45 -11.99 -8.30 7.80
CA ILE A 45 -11.25 -8.30 9.06
C ILE A 45 -10.37 -7.06 9.12
N LEU A 46 -10.46 -6.31 10.21
CA LEU A 46 -9.64 -5.17 10.54
C LEU A 46 -8.70 -5.51 11.70
N SER A 47 -7.41 -5.44 11.46
CA SER A 47 -6.37 -5.56 12.47
C SER A 47 -6.03 -4.19 13.03
N VAL A 48 -6.00 -4.04 14.34
CA VAL A 48 -5.71 -2.79 15.04
C VAL A 48 -4.49 -2.97 15.92
N THR A 49 -3.51 -2.07 15.75
CA THR A 49 -2.30 -1.99 16.58
C THR A 49 -2.15 -0.57 17.08
N THR A 50 -1.87 -0.38 18.35
CA THR A 50 -1.65 0.93 18.96
C THR A 50 -0.19 1.33 18.85
N PHE A 51 0.07 2.65 18.88
CA PHE A 51 1.43 3.20 18.87
C PHE A 51 1.53 4.42 19.78
N THR A 52 2.76 4.73 20.21
CA THR A 52 3.07 5.91 21.01
C THR A 52 3.99 6.84 20.22
N GLY A 53 3.42 7.90 19.66
CA GLY A 53 4.18 8.91 18.93
C GLY A 53 4.47 8.58 17.46
N THR A 54 4.98 9.57 16.76
CA THR A 54 5.12 9.53 15.28
C THR A 54 6.20 8.56 14.81
N GLU A 55 7.27 8.39 15.58
CA GLU A 55 8.38 7.48 15.26
C GLU A 55 7.91 6.03 15.17
N GLU A 56 7.19 5.61 16.19
CA GLU A 56 6.64 4.26 16.23
C GLU A 56 5.57 4.03 15.16
N ALA A 57 4.71 5.03 14.91
CA ALA A 57 3.73 4.96 13.84
C ALA A 57 4.39 4.74 12.47
N ILE A 58 5.49 5.44 12.18
CA ILE A 58 6.27 5.28 10.93
C ILE A 58 6.91 3.90 10.89
N ALA A 59 7.51 3.46 11.99
CA ALA A 59 8.16 2.16 12.07
C ALA A 59 7.16 1.02 11.81
N LEU A 60 6.01 1.04 12.48
CA LEU A 60 4.95 0.04 12.29
C LEU A 60 4.35 0.09 10.88
N ALA A 61 4.03 1.27 10.35
CA ALA A 61 3.50 1.41 8.99
C ALA A 61 4.47 0.89 7.92
N ASN A 62 5.77 0.93 8.20
CA ASN A 62 6.80 0.45 7.28
C ASN A 62 7.22 -1.01 7.52
N ASP A 63 6.77 -1.63 8.59
CA ASP A 63 7.12 -3.00 8.97
C ASP A 63 6.21 -4.03 8.30
N SER A 64 6.23 -4.02 6.99
CA SER A 64 5.46 -4.92 6.12
C SER A 64 6.19 -5.08 4.80
N ILE A 65 6.00 -6.22 4.15
CA ILE A 65 6.46 -6.44 2.77
C ILE A 65 5.64 -5.64 1.75
N TYR A 66 4.49 -5.14 2.12
CA TYR A 66 3.59 -4.37 1.25
C TYR A 66 3.85 -2.87 1.31
N GLY A 67 3.41 -2.16 0.29
CA GLY A 67 3.53 -0.71 0.20
C GLY A 67 2.70 -0.13 -0.93
N LEU A 68 1.42 -0.54 -1.05
CA LEU A 68 0.53 -0.03 -2.08
C LEU A 68 0.00 1.36 -1.71
N ALA A 69 -0.73 1.44 -0.63
CA ALA A 69 -1.37 2.67 -0.18
C ALA A 69 -1.38 2.79 1.34
N ALA A 70 -1.42 4.03 1.83
CA ALA A 70 -1.62 4.37 3.22
C ALA A 70 -2.53 5.60 3.35
N SER A 71 -3.27 5.70 4.45
CA SER A 71 -4.07 6.87 4.80
C SER A 71 -3.70 7.36 6.19
N VAL A 72 -3.44 8.65 6.31
CA VAL A 72 -3.07 9.31 7.56
C VAL A 72 -4.19 10.27 7.96
N TYR A 73 -4.67 10.17 9.18
CA TYR A 73 -5.67 11.09 9.72
C TYR A 73 -5.08 11.88 10.88
N THR A 74 -4.97 13.18 10.74
CA THR A 74 -4.39 14.07 11.74
C THR A 74 -4.85 15.50 11.56
N SER A 75 -4.94 16.26 12.67
CA SER A 75 -5.15 17.71 12.65
C SER A 75 -3.83 18.50 12.66
N HIS A 76 -2.69 17.82 12.80
CA HIS A 76 -1.37 18.46 12.89
C HIS A 76 -0.63 18.42 11.55
N LEU A 77 -0.40 19.57 10.96
CA LEU A 77 0.26 19.71 9.66
C LEU A 77 1.66 19.06 9.64
N ASN A 78 2.44 19.22 10.70
CA ASN A 78 3.78 18.62 10.77
C ASN A 78 3.73 17.08 10.74
N HIS A 79 2.76 16.46 11.43
CA HIS A 79 2.55 15.02 11.35
C HIS A 79 2.09 14.60 9.97
N ALA A 80 1.17 15.34 9.36
CA ALA A 80 0.69 15.09 8.01
C ALA A 80 1.85 15.03 7.00
N ILE A 81 2.70 16.07 7.00
CA ILE A 81 3.85 16.17 6.08
C ILE A 81 4.87 15.07 6.37
N ARG A 82 5.20 14.84 7.62
CA ARG A 82 6.20 13.86 8.00
C ARG A 82 5.77 12.43 7.65
N LEU A 83 4.58 12.03 8.10
CA LEU A 83 4.04 10.70 7.83
C LEU A 83 3.88 10.44 6.33
N SER A 84 3.39 11.43 5.56
CA SER A 84 3.24 11.25 4.11
C SER A 84 4.57 11.08 3.35
N ARG A 85 5.69 11.55 3.91
CA ARG A 85 7.02 11.40 3.31
C ARG A 85 7.74 10.14 3.76
N GLU A 86 7.55 9.72 5.01
CA GLU A 86 8.33 8.65 5.62
C GLU A 86 7.64 7.29 5.53
N ILE A 87 6.32 7.24 5.32
CA ILE A 87 5.61 5.98 5.04
C ILE A 87 5.96 5.50 3.63
N ARG A 88 6.44 4.28 3.53
CA ARG A 88 6.88 3.66 2.28
C ARG A 88 5.73 2.98 1.55
N ALA A 89 4.80 3.78 1.06
CA ALA A 89 3.71 3.37 0.19
C ALA A 89 3.73 4.20 -1.10
N GLY A 90 3.23 3.63 -2.19
CA GLY A 90 3.18 4.31 -3.48
C GLY A 90 2.16 5.43 -3.53
N VAL A 91 1.11 5.34 -2.71
CA VAL A 91 0.12 6.39 -2.50
C VAL A 91 -0.03 6.64 -1.00
N VAL A 92 0.06 7.89 -0.58
CA VAL A 92 -0.25 8.29 0.79
C VAL A 92 -1.25 9.43 0.75
N THR A 93 -2.41 9.20 1.37
CA THR A 93 -3.47 10.21 1.50
C THR A 93 -3.50 10.77 2.92
N VAL A 94 -3.93 12.02 3.05
CA VAL A 94 -4.05 12.68 4.35
C VAL A 94 -5.46 13.20 4.53
N ASN A 95 -6.13 12.80 5.63
CA ASN A 95 -7.50 13.14 5.98
C ASN A 95 -8.54 12.79 4.88
N CYS A 96 -8.20 11.85 4.03
CA CYS A 96 -9.07 11.26 3.03
C CYS A 96 -8.64 9.82 2.75
N PHE A 97 -9.49 9.12 2.00
CA PHE A 97 -9.21 7.77 1.51
C PHE A 97 -9.42 7.74 0.00
N GLY A 98 -8.58 6.99 -0.71
CA GLY A 98 -8.74 6.78 -2.14
C GLY A 98 -7.41 6.70 -2.88
N GLU A 99 -7.51 6.49 -4.18
CA GLU A 99 -6.37 6.32 -5.09
C GLU A 99 -5.99 7.60 -5.84
N GLY A 100 -6.58 8.74 -5.48
CA GLY A 100 -6.52 9.94 -6.29
C GLY A 100 -7.46 9.85 -7.51
N ASP A 101 -7.20 10.63 -8.54
CA ASP A 101 -7.95 10.60 -9.79
C ASP A 101 -7.13 10.02 -10.95
N ILE A 102 -7.71 10.04 -12.18
CA ILE A 102 -7.06 9.47 -13.37
C ILE A 102 -5.73 10.17 -13.73
N THR A 103 -5.49 11.37 -13.25
CA THR A 103 -4.28 12.15 -13.53
C THR A 103 -3.15 11.86 -12.53
N THR A 104 -3.45 11.16 -11.43
CA THR A 104 -2.46 10.78 -10.41
C THR A 104 -1.93 9.37 -10.65
N PRO A 105 -0.59 9.17 -10.63
CA PRO A 105 -0.02 7.84 -10.80
C PRO A 105 -0.38 6.96 -9.60
N PHE A 106 -0.81 5.72 -9.88
CA PHE A 106 -1.14 4.71 -8.89
C PHE A 106 -0.21 3.49 -9.04
N GLY A 107 0.35 3.01 -7.96
CA GLY A 107 1.19 1.81 -7.95
C GLY A 107 1.94 1.65 -6.64
N GLY A 108 2.39 0.43 -6.36
CA GLY A 108 2.97 0.04 -5.10
C GLY A 108 4.49 0.16 -5.02
N TYR A 109 4.98 0.14 -3.80
CA TYR A 109 6.36 -0.10 -3.42
C TYR A 109 6.51 -1.53 -2.89
N LYS A 110 7.71 -1.98 -2.67
CA LYS A 110 8.06 -3.29 -2.10
C LYS A 110 7.38 -4.43 -2.89
N ALA A 111 6.75 -5.40 -2.22
CA ALA A 111 6.02 -6.50 -2.87
C ALA A 111 4.73 -6.06 -3.60
N SER A 112 4.22 -4.85 -3.32
CA SER A 112 3.02 -4.32 -3.98
C SER A 112 3.28 -3.73 -5.37
N GLY A 113 4.53 -3.61 -5.82
CA GLY A 113 4.85 -3.13 -7.15
C GLY A 113 6.35 -2.95 -7.39
N PHE A 114 6.78 -3.14 -8.62
CA PHE A 114 8.20 -3.10 -9.03
C PHE A 114 8.54 -1.90 -9.93
N GLY A 115 7.79 -0.81 -9.83
CA GLY A 115 8.09 0.45 -10.52
C GLY A 115 7.06 0.93 -11.53
N GLY A 116 6.19 0.06 -12.05
CA GLY A 116 5.07 0.46 -12.91
C GLY A 116 4.08 1.36 -12.18
N ARG A 117 3.39 2.19 -12.94
CA ARG A 117 2.33 3.07 -12.44
C ARG A 117 1.14 2.99 -13.37
N ASP A 118 -0.03 2.72 -12.80
CA ASP A 118 -1.31 2.87 -13.47
C ASP A 118 -1.74 4.33 -13.42
N LYS A 119 -2.65 4.71 -14.27
CA LYS A 119 -3.17 6.08 -14.40
C LYS A 119 -2.08 7.10 -14.77
N SER A 120 -2.51 8.31 -15.07
CA SER A 120 -1.66 9.42 -15.52
C SER A 120 -0.84 9.12 -16.79
N ILE A 121 0.05 10.02 -17.13
CA ILE A 121 0.99 9.85 -18.27
C ILE A 121 1.96 8.68 -18.06
N TRP A 122 2.22 8.28 -16.81
CA TRP A 122 3.15 7.20 -16.46
C TRP A 122 2.62 5.80 -16.79
N ALA A 123 1.30 5.67 -17.01
CA ALA A 123 0.70 4.39 -17.40
C ALA A 123 1.21 3.88 -18.76
N HIS A 124 1.57 4.78 -19.64
CA HIS A 124 2.10 4.44 -20.98
C HIS A 124 3.40 3.64 -20.91
N ASP A 125 4.27 3.96 -19.97
CA ASP A 125 5.60 3.35 -19.88
C ASP A 125 5.55 1.84 -19.62
N GLN A 126 4.45 1.34 -19.08
CA GLN A 126 4.26 -0.10 -18.86
C GLN A 126 3.92 -0.89 -20.15
N TYR A 127 3.47 -0.22 -21.18
CA TYR A 127 3.01 -0.82 -22.44
C TYR A 127 3.93 -0.49 -23.61
N THR A 128 5.04 0.21 -23.39
CA THR A 128 5.94 0.69 -24.43
C THR A 128 7.38 0.34 -24.11
N GLU A 129 8.16 0.12 -25.18
CA GLU A 129 9.61 -0.03 -25.11
C GLU A 129 10.29 1.08 -25.89
N ILE A 130 11.31 1.68 -25.31
CA ILE A 130 12.13 2.69 -25.98
C ILE A 130 13.16 1.98 -26.86
N LYS A 131 13.18 2.33 -28.15
CA LYS A 131 14.18 1.83 -29.10
C LYS A 131 14.91 3.00 -29.74
N THR A 132 16.22 3.00 -29.67
CA THR A 132 17.04 3.95 -30.41
C THR A 132 17.45 3.35 -31.75
N ILE A 133 17.22 4.09 -32.83
CA ILE A 133 17.69 3.75 -34.17
C ILE A 133 18.63 4.86 -34.60
N TRP A 134 19.88 4.47 -34.86
CA TRP A 134 20.88 5.37 -35.41
C TRP A 134 21.24 4.90 -36.83
N ILE A 135 21.05 5.77 -37.83
CA ILE A 135 21.33 5.46 -39.22
C ILE A 135 22.29 6.52 -39.75
N ASP A 136 23.47 6.10 -40.15
CA ASP A 136 24.38 6.91 -40.93
C ASP A 136 24.24 6.56 -42.42
N VAL A 137 23.81 7.53 -43.21
CA VAL A 137 23.66 7.38 -44.66
C VAL A 137 24.77 8.17 -45.33
N PRO A 138 25.79 7.51 -45.86
CA PRO A 138 26.84 8.22 -46.62
C PRO A 138 26.27 8.94 -47.83
N ASP A 139 26.75 10.14 -48.06
CA ASP A 139 26.32 10.97 -49.21
C ASP A 139 26.68 10.26 -50.55
N VAL A 140 25.71 9.76 -51.26
CA VAL A 140 25.88 9.02 -52.53
C VAL A 140 26.03 9.97 -53.72
N SER A 141 26.09 11.28 -53.50
CA SER A 141 26.16 12.30 -54.57
C SER A 141 27.57 12.61 -55.09
N ALA A 142 28.57 11.76 -54.77
CA ALA A 142 29.96 11.95 -55.27
C ALA A 142 30.39 10.85 -56.24
N ASN A 143 29.61 10.64 -57.32
CA ASN A 143 30.06 9.97 -58.56
C ASN A 143 29.51 10.67 -59.77
#